data_f58950e79bcfd3efc80fda2762d58471
#
_entry.id   f58950e79bcfd3efc80fda2762d58471
#
_cell.length_a   1.000
_cell.length_b   1.000
_cell.length_c   1.000
_cell.angle_alpha   90.00
_cell.angle_beta   90.00
_cell.angle_gamma   90.00
#
_symmetry.space_group_name_H-M   'P 1'
#
loop_
_entity.id
_entity.type
_entity.pdbx_description
1 polymer ?
#
loop_
_entity_poly.entity_id
_entity_poly.type
_entity_poly.pdbx_seq_one_letter_code
_entity_poly.pdbx_strand_id
1 'polypeptide(L)'
;MSLSAVPDAARDLPVVGALPACFSALADRRRAVLVAPPGAGKTTVVPLALLDEPWMDDARIVVLEPRRLATRAAARRMADLTGTSPGDLVGHQTRDERRIGPGTRVEVVTEGILTRRLQSDPELPGVACVIFDEVHERNLV
;
A
#
# COMPACT_ATOMS: atom_id res chain seq x y z
N MET A 1 -1.43 -18.45 0.54
CA MET A 1 -1.98 -17.10 0.30
C MET A 1 -3.47 -17.19 0.07
N SER A 2 -4.23 -16.33 0.73
CA SER A 2 -5.67 -16.21 0.49
C SER A 2 -5.91 -15.06 -0.50
N LEU A 3 -6.80 -15.29 -1.47
CA LEU A 3 -7.23 -14.23 -2.39
C LEU A 3 -8.46 -13.49 -1.90
N SER A 4 -8.91 -13.77 -0.68
CA SER A 4 -10.15 -13.18 -0.14
C SER A 4 -10.06 -11.67 0.02
N ALA A 5 -8.88 -11.12 0.28
CA ALA A 5 -8.66 -9.68 0.36
C ALA A 5 -8.57 -8.99 -1.01
N VAL A 6 -8.40 -9.74 -2.09
CA VAL A 6 -8.38 -9.16 -3.44
C VAL A 6 -9.82 -8.95 -3.88
N PRO A 7 -10.24 -7.69 -4.15
CA PRO A 7 -11.59 -7.44 -4.64
C PRO A 7 -11.88 -8.19 -5.94
N ASP A 8 -13.11 -8.67 -6.10
CA ASP A 8 -13.50 -9.43 -7.28
C ASP A 8 -13.19 -8.70 -8.59
N ALA A 9 -13.42 -7.40 -8.61
CA ALA A 9 -13.14 -6.56 -9.78
C ALA A 9 -11.65 -6.51 -10.15
N ALA A 10 -10.76 -6.89 -9.26
CA ALA A 10 -9.31 -6.81 -9.46
C ALA A 10 -8.66 -8.20 -9.63
N ARG A 11 -9.41 -9.29 -9.50
CA ARG A 11 -8.85 -10.65 -9.56
C ARG A 11 -8.23 -11.03 -10.90
N ASP A 12 -8.70 -10.40 -11.96
CA ASP A 12 -8.20 -10.67 -13.31
C ASP A 12 -7.01 -9.82 -13.71
N LEU A 13 -6.56 -8.91 -12.83
CA LEU A 13 -5.41 -8.07 -13.13
C LEU A 13 -4.12 -8.89 -13.16
N PRO A 14 -3.17 -8.57 -14.07
CA PRO A 14 -1.95 -9.37 -14.25
C PRO A 14 -1.10 -9.55 -12.98
N VAL A 15 -1.12 -8.57 -12.06
CA VAL A 15 -0.32 -8.64 -10.84
C VAL A 15 -0.73 -9.80 -9.93
N VAL A 16 -1.99 -10.25 -10.00
CA VAL A 16 -2.50 -11.31 -9.12
C VAL A 16 -1.69 -12.59 -9.24
N GLY A 17 -1.27 -12.94 -10.44
CA GLY A 17 -0.44 -14.14 -10.68
C GLY A 17 0.94 -14.07 -10.01
N ALA A 18 1.47 -12.89 -9.74
CA ALA A 18 2.76 -12.70 -9.11
C ALA A 18 2.69 -12.64 -7.58
N LEU A 19 1.49 -12.53 -7.00
CA LEU A 19 1.32 -12.35 -5.56
C LEU A 19 1.85 -13.53 -4.73
N PRO A 20 1.61 -14.81 -5.08
CA PRO A 20 2.11 -15.92 -4.27
C PRO A 20 3.62 -15.88 -4.07
N ALA A 21 4.39 -15.66 -5.12
CA ALA A 21 5.86 -15.59 -5.03
C ALA A 21 6.30 -14.37 -4.21
N CYS A 22 5.66 -13.23 -4.39
CA CYS A 22 5.94 -12.01 -3.65
C CYS A 22 5.69 -12.19 -2.15
N PHE A 23 4.56 -12.77 -1.80
CA PHE A 23 4.18 -12.97 -0.40
C PHE A 23 5.05 -14.02 0.29
N SER A 24 5.43 -15.06 -0.43
CA SER A 24 6.41 -16.04 0.06
C SER A 24 7.74 -15.38 0.39
N ALA A 25 8.24 -14.52 -0.49
CA ALA A 25 9.48 -13.79 -0.25
C ALA A 25 9.39 -12.86 0.95
N LEU A 26 8.25 -12.19 1.15
CA LEU A 26 8.02 -11.33 2.31
C LEU A 26 8.01 -12.15 3.62
N ALA A 27 7.35 -13.30 3.63
CA ALA A 27 7.28 -14.17 4.79
C ALA A 27 8.66 -14.71 5.17
N ASP A 28 9.46 -15.11 4.18
CA ASP A 28 10.76 -15.74 4.38
C ASP A 28 11.89 -14.73 4.62
N ARG A 29 11.91 -13.65 3.85
CA ARG A 29 13.03 -12.70 3.79
C ARG A 29 12.68 -11.30 4.29
N ARG A 30 11.42 -11.03 4.59
CA ARG A 30 10.89 -9.73 5.01
C ARG A 30 11.09 -8.61 3.98
N ARG A 31 11.36 -8.97 2.75
CA ARG A 31 11.51 -8.02 1.63
C ARG A 31 11.25 -8.72 0.31
N ALA A 32 10.75 -7.95 -0.64
CA ALA A 32 10.52 -8.44 -2.00
C ALA A 32 10.57 -7.26 -2.97
N VAL A 33 10.94 -7.54 -4.20
CA VAL A 33 10.83 -6.59 -5.31
C VAL A 33 9.85 -7.18 -6.31
N LEU A 34 8.81 -6.42 -6.61
CA LEU A 34 7.79 -6.81 -7.57
C LEU A 34 7.93 -5.95 -8.82
N VAL A 35 8.17 -6.60 -9.95
CA VAL A 35 8.22 -5.93 -11.25
C VAL A 35 6.98 -6.33 -12.04
N ALA A 36 6.20 -5.32 -12.43
CA ALA A 36 5.00 -5.54 -13.21
C ALA A 36 4.82 -4.40 -14.21
N PRO A 37 4.20 -4.66 -15.39
CA PRO A 37 3.96 -3.61 -16.37
C PRO A 37 2.98 -2.57 -15.84
N PRO A 38 2.97 -1.35 -16.40
CA PRO A 38 1.97 -0.35 -16.06
C PRO A 38 0.55 -0.88 -16.27
N GLY A 39 -0.36 -0.56 -15.36
CA GLY A 39 -1.74 -1.03 -15.44
C GLY A 39 -1.96 -2.45 -14.96
N ALA A 40 -0.93 -3.13 -14.42
CA ALA A 40 -1.07 -4.48 -13.90
C ALA A 40 -1.81 -4.55 -12.54
N GLY A 41 -2.04 -3.40 -11.90
CA GLY A 41 -2.74 -3.32 -10.62
C GLY A 41 -1.85 -3.38 -9.39
N LYS A 42 -0.53 -3.30 -9.55
CA LYS A 42 0.41 -3.43 -8.43
C LYS A 42 0.18 -2.41 -7.31
N THR A 43 -0.12 -1.16 -7.66
CA THR A 43 -0.31 -0.09 -6.68
C THR A 43 -1.57 -0.28 -5.84
N THR A 44 -2.62 -0.83 -6.42
CA THR A 44 -3.94 -0.93 -5.78
C THR A 44 -4.24 -2.33 -5.23
N VAL A 45 -3.77 -3.37 -5.88
CA VAL A 45 -4.08 -4.75 -5.49
C VAL A 45 -3.13 -5.28 -4.42
N VAL A 46 -1.84 -5.00 -4.54
CA VAL A 46 -0.82 -5.55 -3.62
C VAL A 46 -1.09 -5.16 -2.16
N PRO A 47 -1.34 -3.88 -1.83
CA PRO A 47 -1.63 -3.52 -0.45
C PRO A 47 -2.87 -4.22 0.11
N LEU A 48 -3.94 -4.28 -0.67
CA LEU A 48 -5.18 -4.91 -0.22
C LEU A 48 -5.01 -6.41 0.00
N ALA A 49 -4.29 -7.09 -0.89
CA ALA A 49 -4.04 -8.52 -0.77
C ALA A 49 -3.18 -8.85 0.45
N LEU A 50 -2.25 -7.97 0.82
CA LEU A 50 -1.38 -8.17 1.99
C LEU A 50 -2.14 -8.14 3.31
N LEU A 51 -3.30 -7.52 3.37
CA LEU A 51 -4.08 -7.40 4.61
C LEU A 51 -4.47 -8.76 5.20
N ASP A 52 -4.57 -9.80 4.40
CA ASP A 52 -4.91 -11.17 4.85
C ASP A 52 -3.69 -11.99 5.28
N GLU A 53 -2.49 -11.46 5.17
CA GLU A 53 -1.30 -12.21 5.56
C GLU A 53 -1.22 -12.38 7.08
N PRO A 54 -0.84 -13.58 7.57
CA PRO A 54 -0.84 -13.87 9.00
C PRO A 54 0.00 -12.93 9.86
N TRP A 55 1.09 -12.40 9.30
CA TRP A 55 1.99 -11.50 10.02
C TRP A 55 1.49 -10.08 10.12
N MET A 56 0.39 -9.74 9.43
CA MET A 56 -0.18 -8.39 9.47
C MET A 56 -0.90 -8.08 10.78
N ASP A 57 -1.63 -9.05 11.35
CA ASP A 57 -2.51 -8.82 12.50
C ASP A 57 -3.38 -7.57 12.31
N ASP A 58 -3.38 -6.65 13.27
CA ASP A 58 -4.09 -5.37 13.20
C ASP A 58 -3.22 -4.21 12.72
N ALA A 59 -2.00 -4.51 12.29
CA ALA A 59 -1.06 -3.47 11.87
C ALA A 59 -1.44 -2.88 10.51
N ARG A 60 -0.78 -1.78 10.17
CA ARG A 60 -1.07 -1.03 8.95
C ARG A 60 0.01 -1.24 7.91
N ILE A 61 -0.39 -0.99 6.67
CA ILE A 61 0.51 -0.93 5.51
C ILE A 61 0.64 0.54 5.13
N VAL A 62 1.88 1.00 4.94
CA VAL A 62 2.16 2.33 4.41
C VAL A 62 2.66 2.17 2.98
N VAL A 63 1.99 2.84 2.04
CA VAL A 63 2.37 2.87 0.64
C VAL A 63 2.98 4.23 0.32
N LEU A 64 4.23 4.25 -0.09
CA LEU A 64 4.90 5.47 -0.51
C LEU A 64 4.62 5.72 -1.99
N GLU A 65 3.98 6.83 -2.28
CA GLU A 65 3.74 7.32 -3.63
C GLU A 65 4.46 8.64 -3.82
N PRO A 66 5.32 8.80 -4.83
CA PRO A 66 6.15 10.01 -4.97
C PRO A 66 5.38 11.27 -5.31
N ARG A 67 4.17 11.16 -5.84
CA ARG A 67 3.40 12.33 -6.31
C ARG A 67 2.10 12.50 -5.54
N ARG A 68 1.78 13.75 -5.15
CA ARG A 68 0.59 14.06 -4.36
C ARG A 68 -0.72 13.65 -5.02
N LEU A 69 -0.88 13.94 -6.32
CA LEU A 69 -2.10 13.57 -7.04
C LEU A 69 -2.23 12.06 -7.16
N ALA A 70 -1.13 11.35 -7.40
CA ALA A 70 -1.12 9.89 -7.45
C ALA A 70 -1.41 9.26 -6.09
N THR A 71 -0.96 9.88 -5.00
CA THR A 71 -1.25 9.44 -3.62
C THR A 71 -2.76 9.42 -3.37
N ARG A 72 -3.42 10.52 -3.66
CA ARG A 72 -4.86 10.65 -3.48
C ARG A 72 -5.62 9.70 -4.41
N ALA A 73 -5.22 9.62 -5.67
CA ALA A 73 -5.86 8.75 -6.67
C ALA A 73 -5.75 7.27 -6.31
N ALA A 74 -4.58 6.83 -5.85
CA ALA A 74 -4.37 5.44 -5.43
C ALA A 74 -5.25 5.08 -4.23
N ALA A 75 -5.30 5.94 -3.22
CA ALA A 75 -6.15 5.72 -2.05
C ALA A 75 -7.62 5.66 -2.42
N ARG A 76 -8.07 6.56 -3.27
CA ARG A 76 -9.44 6.59 -3.75
C ARG A 76 -9.79 5.34 -4.54
N ARG A 77 -8.90 4.90 -5.43
CA ARG A 77 -9.09 3.67 -6.20
C ARG A 77 -9.25 2.45 -5.30
N MET A 78 -8.38 2.32 -4.30
CA MET A 78 -8.47 1.21 -3.34
C MET A 78 -9.75 1.28 -2.50
N ALA A 79 -10.17 2.45 -2.08
CA ALA A 79 -11.43 2.63 -1.36
C ALA A 79 -12.61 2.20 -2.23
N ASP A 80 -12.64 2.61 -3.49
CA ASP A 80 -13.69 2.21 -4.44
C ASP A 80 -13.71 0.69 -4.63
N LEU A 81 -12.55 0.06 -4.78
CA LEU A 81 -12.46 -1.39 -4.95
C LEU A 81 -12.97 -2.18 -3.74
N THR A 82 -12.85 -1.63 -2.55
CA THR A 82 -13.30 -2.27 -1.31
C THR A 82 -14.69 -1.84 -0.89
N GLY A 83 -15.33 -0.92 -1.62
CA GLY A 83 -16.64 -0.40 -1.27
C GLY A 83 -16.66 0.42 0.01
N THR A 84 -15.52 1.01 0.38
CA THR A 84 -15.39 1.84 1.58
C THR A 84 -15.24 3.31 1.21
N SER A 85 -15.44 4.19 2.18
CA SER A 85 -15.24 5.63 1.99
C SER A 85 -13.78 6.01 2.25
N PRO A 86 -13.24 7.06 1.58
CA PRO A 86 -11.90 7.55 1.86
C PRO A 86 -11.72 7.89 3.34
N GLY A 87 -10.64 7.39 3.96
CA GLY A 87 -10.37 7.56 5.37
C GLY A 87 -10.90 6.45 6.26
N ASP A 88 -11.64 5.48 5.71
CA ASP A 88 -12.04 4.27 6.44
C ASP A 88 -10.93 3.22 6.36
N LEU A 89 -11.10 2.15 5.62
CA LEU A 89 -10.08 1.11 5.47
C LEU A 89 -8.81 1.64 4.80
N VAL A 90 -8.96 2.49 3.80
CA VAL A 90 -7.87 3.08 3.03
C VAL A 90 -7.88 4.60 3.20
N GLY A 91 -6.75 5.13 3.62
CA GLY A 91 -6.58 6.57 3.79
C GLY A 91 -5.34 7.07 3.07
N HIS A 92 -5.15 8.37 3.11
CA HIS A 92 -3.97 9.00 2.54
C HIS A 92 -3.54 10.22 3.35
N GLN A 93 -2.29 10.58 3.20
CA GLN A 93 -1.75 11.80 3.79
C GLN A 93 -0.72 12.43 2.86
N THR A 94 -0.95 13.71 2.58
CA THR A 94 0.00 14.57 1.90
C THR A 94 0.29 15.76 2.80
N ARG A 95 1.15 16.66 2.35
CA ARG A 95 1.45 17.88 3.10
C ARG A 95 0.19 18.69 3.44
N ASP A 96 -0.77 18.73 2.51
CA ASP A 96 -1.92 19.62 2.60
C ASP A 96 -3.22 18.92 3.02
N GLU A 97 -3.22 17.59 3.08
CA GLU A 97 -4.45 16.83 3.33
C GLU A 97 -4.16 15.57 4.13
N ARG A 98 -5.05 15.25 5.06
CA ARG A 98 -5.00 14.00 5.82
C ARG A 98 -6.40 13.40 5.89
N ARG A 99 -6.51 12.17 5.38
CA ARG A 99 -7.74 11.39 5.45
C ARG A 99 -7.43 10.00 5.99
N ILE A 100 -7.23 9.92 7.29
CA ILE A 100 -6.88 8.70 8.01
C ILE A 100 -7.77 8.64 9.24
N GLY A 101 -8.41 7.51 9.45
CA GLY A 101 -9.29 7.27 10.60
C GLY A 101 -8.78 6.14 11.48
N PRO A 102 -9.51 5.83 12.57
CA PRO A 102 -9.11 4.79 13.51
C PRO A 102 -9.14 3.38 12.91
N GLY A 103 -9.94 3.15 11.88
CA GLY A 103 -10.03 1.86 11.19
C GLY A 103 -9.14 1.72 9.96
N THR A 104 -8.32 2.72 9.66
CA THR A 104 -7.48 2.71 8.47
C THR A 104 -6.36 1.66 8.60
N ARG A 105 -6.27 0.77 7.61
CA ARG A 105 -5.28 -0.29 7.53
C ARG A 105 -4.25 -0.09 6.42
N VAL A 106 -4.62 0.67 5.38
CA VAL A 106 -3.72 1.03 4.29
C VAL A 106 -3.64 2.55 4.21
N GLU A 107 -2.44 3.09 4.33
CA GLU A 107 -2.19 4.53 4.25
C GLU A 107 -1.28 4.82 3.07
N VAL A 108 -1.78 5.58 2.10
CA VAL A 108 -0.95 6.06 0.99
C VAL A 108 -0.39 7.43 1.36
N VAL A 109 0.91 7.56 1.36
CA VAL A 109 1.59 8.78 1.81
C VAL A 109 2.63 9.25 0.81
N THR A 110 2.92 10.54 0.85
CA THR A 110 4.03 11.10 0.06
C THR A 110 5.36 10.90 0.79
N GLU A 111 6.45 11.08 0.06
CA GLU A 111 7.81 10.91 0.57
C GLU A 111 8.07 11.81 1.78
N GLY A 112 7.66 13.07 1.74
CA GLY A 112 7.85 13.98 2.86
C GLY A 112 7.15 13.56 4.14
N ILE A 113 5.97 12.95 4.01
CA ILE A 113 5.22 12.44 5.17
C ILE A 113 5.95 11.23 5.77
N LEU A 114 6.37 10.28 4.94
CA LEU A 114 7.09 9.10 5.44
C LEU A 114 8.43 9.50 6.09
N THR A 115 9.17 10.39 5.46
CA THR A 115 10.43 10.90 6.01
C THR A 115 10.22 11.52 7.39
N ARG A 116 9.19 12.34 7.53
CA ARG A 116 8.87 12.98 8.80
C ARG A 116 8.50 11.97 9.88
N ARG A 117 7.73 10.94 9.54
CA ARG A 117 7.38 9.87 10.47
C ARG A 117 8.62 9.09 10.92
N LEU A 118 9.54 8.79 10.01
CA LEU A 118 10.80 8.11 10.33
C LEU A 118 11.71 8.93 11.22
N GLN A 119 11.71 10.25 11.06
CA GLN A 119 12.46 11.17 11.92
C GLN A 119 11.89 11.22 13.33
N SER A 120 10.57 11.12 13.46
CA SER A 120 9.89 11.11 14.76
C SER A 120 10.07 9.77 15.48
N ASP A 121 9.91 8.66 14.76
CA ASP A 121 10.11 7.31 15.29
C ASP A 121 10.51 6.36 14.16
N PRO A 122 11.78 5.96 14.08
CA PRO A 122 12.28 5.09 13.00
C PRO A 122 11.69 3.67 13.03
N GLU A 123 11.10 3.25 14.15
CA GLU A 123 10.46 1.94 14.24
C GLU A 123 9.08 1.90 13.59
N LEU A 124 8.48 3.04 13.27
CA LEU A 124 7.14 3.14 12.70
C LEU A 124 6.12 2.27 13.44
N PRO A 125 5.81 2.58 14.72
CA PRO A 125 4.92 1.72 15.51
C PRO A 125 3.55 1.55 14.84
N GLY A 126 3.03 0.31 14.88
CA GLY A 126 1.76 -0.03 14.26
C GLY A 126 1.82 -0.28 12.75
N VAL A 127 2.99 -0.19 12.13
CA VAL A 127 3.19 -0.45 10.70
C VAL A 127 3.90 -1.79 10.54
N ALA A 128 3.29 -2.72 9.81
CA ALA A 128 3.88 -4.03 9.53
C ALA A 128 4.59 -4.10 8.19
N CYS A 129 4.22 -3.25 7.25
CA CYS A 129 4.79 -3.30 5.90
C CYS A 129 4.85 -1.89 5.29
N VAL A 130 5.94 -1.61 4.60
CA VAL A 130 6.10 -0.40 3.81
C VAL A 130 6.30 -0.79 2.36
N ILE A 131 5.52 -0.19 1.46
CA ILE A 131 5.60 -0.43 0.03
C ILE A 131 6.13 0.84 -0.63
N PHE A 132 7.24 0.71 -1.35
CA PHE A 132 7.79 1.80 -2.15
C PHE A 132 7.34 1.61 -3.58
N ASP A 133 6.43 2.45 -4.04
CA ASP A 133 5.93 2.41 -5.41
C ASP A 133 6.83 3.25 -6.32
N GLU A 134 6.96 2.83 -7.58
CA GLU A 134 7.71 3.53 -8.61
C GLU A 134 9.16 3.87 -8.22
N VAL A 135 9.87 2.91 -7.63
CA VAL A 135 11.27 3.10 -7.20
C VAL A 135 12.24 3.39 -8.35
N HIS A 136 11.80 3.18 -9.60
CA HIS A 136 12.56 3.51 -10.80
C HIS A 136 12.58 5.01 -11.12
N GLU A 137 11.68 5.80 -10.52
CA GLU A 137 11.65 7.25 -10.73
C GLU A 137 12.73 7.92 -9.87
N ARG A 138 13.49 8.79 -10.51
CA ARG A 138 14.42 9.65 -9.79
C ARG A 138 13.66 10.85 -9.26
N ASN A 139 13.51 10.93 -7.97
CA ASN A 139 13.05 12.15 -7.32
C ASN A 139 14.27 13.04 -7.08
N LEU A 140 14.43 14.02 -7.94
CA LEU A 140 15.39 15.10 -7.70
C LEU A 140 14.73 16.04 -6.69
N VAL A 141 15.23 15.99 -5.51
CA VAL A 141 14.82 16.90 -4.45
C VAL A 141 15.63 18.16 -4.54
#